data_46b59f8522d3c350b28a19391a901c55
#
_entry.id   46b59f8522d3c350b28a19391a901c55
#
_cell.length_a   1.000
_cell.length_b   1.000
_cell.length_c   1.000
_cell.angle_alpha   90.00
_cell.angle_beta   90.00
_cell.angle_gamma   90.00
#
_symmetry.space_group_name_H-M   'P 1'
#
loop_
_entity.id
_entity.type
_entity.pdbx_description
1 polymer ?
#
loop_
_entity_poly.entity_id
_entity_poly.type
_entity_poly.pdbx_seq_one_letter_code
_entity_poly.pdbx_strand_id
1 'polypeptide(L)'
;MIRLPLALALIVVALLLPLAAAHADGIADTAEICSACHGPDGKPVDPSIPVLWGQNEGYIYLQLRDFKLGNRTNPVMGPIAASLEKQDMKDLAAYFAAKPWTNLEQPRAPSDVALHAETVASSAGCKGCHLGNWQGDSVTPRIGGQGLSYLRETMAQFRDGERKNNPWMVALLKTYTDADITAMASYLAGQ
;
A
#
# COMPACT_ATOMS: atom_id res chain seq x y z
N MET A 1 -47.66 -18.85 27.43
CA MET A 1 -46.21 -18.66 27.56
C MET A 1 -45.52 -19.90 26.99
N ILE A 2 -45.08 -19.83 25.74
CA ILE A 2 -44.42 -20.94 25.03
C ILE A 2 -42.91 -20.81 25.30
N ARG A 3 -42.36 -21.73 26.10
CA ARG A 3 -40.89 -21.83 26.32
C ARG A 3 -40.26 -22.49 25.10
N LEU A 4 -39.63 -21.74 24.23
CA LEU A 4 -38.78 -22.29 23.16
C LEU A 4 -37.60 -23.01 23.83
N PRO A 5 -37.30 -24.28 23.48
CA PRO A 5 -36.21 -25.02 24.12
C PRO A 5 -34.85 -24.45 23.70
N LEU A 6 -33.99 -24.27 24.70
CA LEU A 6 -32.63 -23.77 24.57
C LEU A 6 -31.78 -24.49 23.52
N ALA A 7 -32.15 -25.72 23.16
CA ALA A 7 -31.52 -26.56 22.15
C ALA A 7 -31.58 -26.02 20.70
N LEU A 8 -32.60 -25.20 20.37
CA LEU A 8 -32.74 -24.65 19.01
C LEU A 8 -31.80 -23.47 18.77
N ALA A 9 -31.43 -22.72 19.81
CA ALA A 9 -30.53 -21.59 19.73
C ALA A 9 -29.06 -22.01 19.48
N LEU A 10 -28.63 -23.15 20.00
CA LEU A 10 -27.27 -23.68 19.84
C LEU A 10 -27.01 -24.24 18.42
N ILE A 11 -28.04 -24.75 17.74
CA ILE A 11 -27.90 -25.29 16.39
C ILE A 11 -27.75 -24.17 15.34
N VAL A 12 -28.35 -23.00 15.55
CA VAL A 12 -28.26 -21.86 14.61
C VAL A 12 -26.89 -21.20 14.68
N VAL A 13 -26.24 -21.16 15.84
CA VAL A 13 -24.89 -20.58 16.00
C VAL A 13 -23.81 -21.49 15.38
N ALA A 14 -23.96 -22.81 15.43
CA ALA A 14 -23.03 -23.76 14.85
C ALA A 14 -23.02 -23.78 13.31
N LEU A 15 -24.10 -23.38 12.66
CA LEU A 15 -24.23 -23.35 11.19
C LEU A 15 -23.64 -22.07 10.54
N LEU A 16 -23.36 -21.02 11.30
CA LEU A 16 -22.80 -19.76 10.78
C LEU A 16 -21.26 -19.69 10.82
N LEU A 17 -20.62 -20.55 11.59
CA LEU A 17 -19.15 -20.55 11.74
C LEU A 17 -18.35 -21.07 10.51
N PRO A 18 -18.80 -22.01 9.68
CA PRO A 18 -17.97 -22.53 8.59
C PRO A 18 -17.85 -21.59 7.37
N LEU A 19 -18.81 -20.69 7.13
CA LEU A 19 -18.74 -19.80 5.97
C LEU A 19 -17.67 -18.72 6.09
N ALA A 20 -17.45 -18.21 7.28
CA ALA A 20 -16.43 -17.17 7.51
C ALA A 20 -15.00 -17.75 7.44
N ALA A 21 -14.80 -18.99 7.90
CA ALA A 21 -13.52 -19.66 7.81
C ALA A 21 -13.12 -19.99 6.35
N ALA A 22 -14.07 -20.50 5.55
CA ALA A 22 -13.81 -20.83 4.14
C ALA A 22 -13.47 -19.60 3.27
N HIS A 23 -13.98 -18.43 3.64
CA HIS A 23 -13.64 -17.18 2.93
C HIS A 23 -12.25 -16.66 3.34
N ALA A 24 -11.87 -16.79 4.60
CA ALA A 24 -10.55 -16.41 5.09
C ALA A 24 -9.43 -17.27 4.49
N ASP A 25 -9.65 -18.56 4.32
CA ASP A 25 -8.69 -19.48 3.68
C ASP A 25 -8.50 -19.09 2.19
N GLY A 26 -9.57 -18.78 1.46
CA GLY A 26 -9.50 -18.39 0.06
C GLY A 26 -8.76 -17.07 -0.20
N ILE A 27 -8.81 -16.09 0.74
CA ILE A 27 -8.07 -14.85 0.58
C ILE A 27 -6.58 -15.01 0.88
N ALA A 28 -6.22 -15.89 1.81
CA ALA A 28 -4.83 -16.23 2.08
C ALA A 28 -4.14 -16.85 0.86
N ASP A 29 -4.82 -17.79 0.19
CA ASP A 29 -4.34 -18.43 -1.04
C ASP A 29 -4.16 -17.39 -2.17
N THR A 30 -5.12 -16.46 -2.31
CA THR A 30 -5.01 -15.37 -3.30
C THR A 30 -3.85 -14.43 -2.97
N ALA A 31 -3.64 -14.11 -1.69
CA ALA A 31 -2.55 -13.26 -1.23
C ALA A 31 -1.17 -13.91 -1.42
N GLU A 32 -1.08 -15.24 -1.44
CA GLU A 32 0.16 -15.95 -1.71
C GLU A 32 0.68 -15.67 -3.11
N ILE A 33 -0.19 -15.53 -4.10
CA ILE A 33 0.18 -15.12 -5.47
C ILE A 33 0.86 -13.75 -5.46
N CYS A 34 0.34 -12.80 -4.67
CA CYS A 34 0.93 -11.47 -4.51
C CYS A 34 2.30 -11.55 -3.83
N SER A 35 2.44 -12.45 -2.85
CA SER A 35 3.66 -12.66 -2.08
C SER A 35 4.83 -13.18 -2.92
N ALA A 36 4.59 -13.79 -4.07
CA ALA A 36 5.64 -14.21 -4.99
C ALA A 36 6.54 -13.03 -5.45
N CYS A 37 6.00 -11.82 -5.53
CA CYS A 37 6.76 -10.61 -5.90
C CYS A 37 6.92 -9.66 -4.71
N HIS A 38 5.84 -9.45 -3.94
CA HIS A 38 5.86 -8.53 -2.80
C HIS A 38 6.47 -9.12 -1.52
N GLY A 39 6.93 -10.37 -1.59
CA GLY A 39 7.62 -11.11 -0.53
C GLY A 39 6.68 -11.88 0.41
N PRO A 40 7.00 -13.15 0.73
CA PRO A 40 6.20 -13.97 1.63
C PRO A 40 6.29 -13.50 3.10
N ASP A 41 7.32 -12.74 3.41
CA ASP A 41 7.57 -12.07 4.70
C ASP A 41 7.38 -10.55 4.62
N GLY A 42 6.83 -10.04 3.51
CA GLY A 42 6.64 -8.62 3.22
C GLY A 42 7.88 -7.90 2.71
N LYS A 43 9.03 -8.60 2.52
CA LYS A 43 10.22 -8.06 1.86
C LYS A 43 10.15 -8.35 0.36
N PRO A 44 9.95 -7.34 -0.50
CA PRO A 44 9.84 -7.53 -1.94
C PRO A 44 11.08 -8.20 -2.52
N VAL A 45 10.87 -9.02 -3.55
CA VAL A 45 11.96 -9.76 -4.25
C VAL A 45 12.82 -8.86 -5.12
N ASP A 46 12.33 -7.66 -5.46
CA ASP A 46 13.04 -6.65 -6.25
C ASP A 46 12.81 -5.26 -5.64
N PRO A 47 13.84 -4.38 -5.60
CA PRO A 47 13.74 -3.06 -4.96
C PRO A 47 12.77 -2.07 -5.65
N SER A 48 12.33 -2.35 -6.88
CA SER A 48 11.30 -1.58 -7.58
C SER A 48 9.87 -1.98 -7.19
N ILE A 49 9.71 -3.10 -6.48
CA ILE A 49 8.42 -3.60 -6.01
C ILE A 49 8.13 -3.04 -4.61
N PRO A 50 6.92 -2.53 -4.34
CA PRO A 50 6.63 -1.93 -3.04
C PRO A 50 6.34 -2.96 -1.93
N VAL A 51 6.63 -2.57 -0.70
CA VAL A 51 6.09 -3.21 0.51
C VAL A 51 4.58 -3.01 0.55
N LEU A 52 3.85 -4.11 0.77
CA LEU A 52 2.39 -4.09 0.98
C LEU A 52 2.00 -4.29 2.44
N TRP A 53 2.76 -5.04 3.21
CA TRP A 53 2.48 -5.34 4.60
C TRP A 53 2.40 -4.07 5.44
N GLY A 54 1.29 -3.89 6.16
CA GLY A 54 1.06 -2.70 6.98
C GLY A 54 0.84 -1.40 6.21
N GLN A 55 0.61 -1.48 4.91
CA GLN A 55 0.17 -0.33 4.12
C GLN A 55 -1.30 -0.05 4.38
N ASN A 56 -1.73 1.21 4.25
CA ASN A 56 -3.09 1.63 4.51
C ASN A 56 -4.10 0.92 3.59
N GLU A 57 -5.14 0.32 4.19
CA GLU A 57 -6.14 -0.50 3.50
C GLU A 57 -6.79 0.24 2.34
N GLY A 58 -7.30 1.46 2.60
CA GLY A 58 -7.94 2.27 1.58
C GLY A 58 -7.01 2.59 0.41
N TYR A 59 -5.71 2.80 0.68
CA TYR A 59 -4.72 3.01 -0.37
C TYR A 59 -4.50 1.74 -1.20
N ILE A 60 -4.32 0.57 -0.59
CA ILE A 60 -4.16 -0.70 -1.33
C ILE A 60 -5.37 -0.93 -2.24
N TYR A 61 -6.59 -0.82 -1.69
CA TYR A 61 -7.82 -0.97 -2.46
C TYR A 61 -7.87 -0.03 -3.67
N LEU A 62 -7.55 1.26 -3.47
CA LEU A 62 -7.55 2.23 -4.56
C LEU A 62 -6.51 1.89 -5.64
N GLN A 63 -5.32 1.41 -5.26
CA GLN A 63 -4.30 1.05 -6.24
C GLN A 63 -4.72 -0.17 -7.08
N LEU A 64 -5.26 -1.22 -6.45
CA LEU A 64 -5.78 -2.39 -7.17
C LEU A 64 -6.90 -1.98 -8.15
N ARG A 65 -7.85 -1.16 -7.68
CA ARG A 65 -8.92 -0.62 -8.51
C ARG A 65 -8.37 0.21 -9.69
N ASP A 66 -7.40 1.06 -9.44
CA ASP A 66 -6.83 1.94 -10.46
C ASP A 66 -6.02 1.16 -11.51
N PHE A 67 -5.34 0.08 -11.12
CA PHE A 67 -4.72 -0.85 -12.07
C PHE A 67 -5.78 -1.58 -12.91
N LYS A 68 -6.87 -2.08 -12.29
CA LYS A 68 -7.96 -2.75 -12.99
C LYS A 68 -8.63 -1.83 -14.02
N LEU A 69 -8.81 -0.55 -13.68
CA LEU A 69 -9.47 0.43 -14.54
C LEU A 69 -8.53 1.14 -15.53
N GLY A 70 -7.23 0.87 -15.46
CA GLY A 70 -6.23 1.54 -16.29
C GLY A 70 -5.91 2.99 -15.89
N ASN A 71 -6.43 3.47 -14.74
CA ASN A 71 -6.10 4.79 -14.18
C ASN A 71 -4.64 4.86 -13.69
N ARG A 72 -4.08 3.70 -13.32
CA ARG A 72 -2.66 3.49 -13.05
C ARG A 72 -2.19 2.33 -13.93
N THR A 73 -1.16 2.56 -14.72
CA THR A 73 -0.62 1.56 -15.65
C THR A 73 0.63 0.90 -15.07
N ASN A 74 0.71 -0.41 -15.21
CA ASN A 74 1.90 -1.21 -14.96
C ASN A 74 1.74 -2.54 -15.72
N PRO A 75 2.76 -3.00 -16.47
CA PRO A 75 2.63 -4.18 -17.33
C PRO A 75 2.41 -5.49 -16.54
N VAL A 76 2.78 -5.53 -15.27
CA VAL A 76 2.58 -6.70 -14.39
C VAL A 76 1.29 -6.56 -13.59
N MET A 77 1.12 -5.43 -12.87
CA MET A 77 -0.03 -5.25 -11.97
C MET A 77 -1.35 -5.05 -12.70
N GLY A 78 -1.35 -4.52 -13.91
CA GLY A 78 -2.56 -4.35 -14.71
C GLY A 78 -3.28 -5.68 -14.97
N PRO A 79 -2.63 -6.67 -15.62
CA PRO A 79 -3.22 -7.99 -15.82
C PRO A 79 -3.64 -8.71 -14.53
N ILE A 80 -2.85 -8.61 -13.45
CA ILE A 80 -3.19 -9.20 -12.15
C ILE A 80 -4.48 -8.58 -11.60
N ALA A 81 -4.55 -7.24 -11.55
CA ALA A 81 -5.71 -6.55 -11.03
C ALA A 81 -6.97 -6.73 -11.89
N ALA A 82 -6.81 -6.94 -13.20
CA ALA A 82 -7.92 -7.16 -14.12
C ALA A 82 -8.75 -8.41 -13.76
N SER A 83 -8.10 -9.44 -13.20
CA SER A 83 -8.76 -10.68 -12.79
C SER A 83 -9.49 -10.59 -11.44
N LEU A 84 -9.23 -9.56 -10.61
CA LEU A 84 -9.80 -9.43 -9.28
C LEU A 84 -11.22 -8.85 -9.33
N GLU A 85 -12.13 -9.43 -8.57
CA GLU A 85 -13.43 -8.83 -8.32
C GLU A 85 -13.33 -7.71 -7.26
N LYS A 86 -14.39 -6.90 -7.13
CA LYS A 86 -14.39 -5.79 -6.17
C LYS A 86 -14.20 -6.27 -4.73
N GLN A 87 -14.76 -7.45 -4.40
CA GLN A 87 -14.62 -8.02 -3.07
C GLN A 87 -13.21 -8.51 -2.83
N ASP A 88 -12.58 -9.20 -3.80
CA ASP A 88 -11.18 -9.66 -3.71
C ASP A 88 -10.23 -8.48 -3.42
N MET A 89 -10.42 -7.36 -4.12
CA MET A 89 -9.60 -6.15 -3.89
C MET A 89 -9.75 -5.59 -2.47
N LYS A 90 -10.93 -5.67 -1.86
CA LYS A 90 -11.16 -5.23 -0.48
C LYS A 90 -10.52 -6.21 0.50
N ASP A 91 -10.71 -7.49 0.29
CA ASP A 91 -10.23 -8.53 1.19
C ASP A 91 -8.69 -8.60 1.16
N LEU A 92 -8.08 -8.46 -0.02
CA LEU A 92 -6.62 -8.32 -0.17
C LEU A 92 -6.10 -7.05 0.51
N ALA A 93 -6.81 -5.93 0.38
CA ALA A 93 -6.43 -4.69 1.04
C ALA A 93 -6.45 -4.82 2.56
N ALA A 94 -7.52 -5.39 3.12
CA ALA A 94 -7.62 -5.68 4.55
C ALA A 94 -6.56 -6.69 5.02
N TYR A 95 -6.33 -7.76 4.25
CA TYR A 95 -5.32 -8.78 4.56
C TYR A 95 -3.91 -8.18 4.70
N PHE A 96 -3.46 -7.39 3.72
CA PHE A 96 -2.12 -6.78 3.76
C PHE A 96 -2.01 -5.65 4.77
N ALA A 97 -3.07 -4.86 4.98
CA ALA A 97 -3.09 -3.80 5.99
C ALA A 97 -2.99 -4.35 7.42
N ALA A 98 -3.54 -5.53 7.69
CA ALA A 98 -3.47 -6.20 8.99
C ALA A 98 -2.08 -6.78 9.33
N LYS A 99 -1.17 -6.87 8.35
CA LYS A 99 0.21 -7.33 8.59
C LYS A 99 1.04 -6.22 9.25
N PRO A 100 2.09 -6.56 10.02
CA PRO A 100 3.03 -5.55 10.50
C PRO A 100 3.77 -4.91 9.34
N TRP A 101 4.09 -3.61 9.46
CA TRP A 101 4.95 -2.96 8.46
C TRP A 101 6.33 -3.63 8.42
N THR A 102 6.78 -3.96 7.21
CA THR A 102 8.07 -4.61 7.02
C THR A 102 9.20 -3.59 7.03
N ASN A 103 10.16 -3.76 7.94
CA ASN A 103 11.40 -2.99 7.93
C ASN A 103 12.36 -3.57 6.88
N LEU A 104 12.71 -2.77 5.87
CA LEU A 104 13.65 -3.14 4.83
C LEU A 104 15.13 -2.92 5.25
N GLU A 105 15.36 -2.42 6.47
CA GLU A 105 16.70 -2.16 7.02
C GLU A 105 17.55 -1.24 6.14
N GLN A 106 16.89 -0.31 5.42
CA GLN A 106 17.55 0.64 4.54
C GLN A 106 18.35 1.67 5.35
N PRO A 107 19.55 2.07 4.85
CA PRO A 107 20.34 3.05 5.56
C PRO A 107 19.63 4.41 5.62
N ARG A 108 19.88 5.15 6.70
CA ARG A 108 19.44 6.54 6.78
C ARG A 108 20.19 7.39 5.74
N ALA A 109 19.51 8.37 5.18
CA ALA A 109 20.14 9.33 4.29
C ALA A 109 21.27 10.08 5.01
N PRO A 110 22.38 10.40 4.32
CA PRO A 110 23.41 11.33 4.83
C PRO A 110 22.78 12.65 5.31
N SER A 111 23.40 13.29 6.29
CA SER A 111 22.82 14.45 6.97
C SER A 111 22.49 15.63 6.05
N ASP A 112 23.33 15.90 5.07
CA ASP A 112 23.11 16.93 4.05
C ASP A 112 21.94 16.59 3.12
N VAL A 113 21.83 15.32 2.70
CA VAL A 113 20.71 14.82 1.90
C VAL A 113 19.41 14.86 2.70
N ALA A 114 19.46 14.47 3.98
CA ALA A 114 18.31 14.53 4.87
C ALA A 114 17.81 15.97 5.07
N LEU A 115 18.70 16.91 5.31
CA LEU A 115 18.38 18.33 5.47
C LEU A 115 17.73 18.90 4.19
N HIS A 116 18.29 18.57 3.03
CA HIS A 116 17.70 18.97 1.74
C HIS A 116 16.30 18.39 1.56
N ALA A 117 16.13 17.09 1.81
CA ALA A 117 14.84 16.41 1.72
C ALA A 117 13.79 17.00 2.69
N GLU A 118 14.18 17.32 3.92
CA GLU A 118 13.29 17.96 4.91
C GLU A 118 12.87 19.38 4.45
N THR A 119 13.77 20.13 3.83
CA THR A 119 13.47 21.44 3.25
C THR A 119 12.45 21.31 2.12
N VAL A 120 12.66 20.37 1.19
CA VAL A 120 11.72 20.04 0.11
C VAL A 120 10.36 19.63 0.67
N ALA A 121 10.36 18.68 1.60
CA ALA A 121 9.14 18.16 2.22
C ALA A 121 8.33 19.21 2.97
N SER A 122 9.02 20.13 3.65
CA SER A 122 8.39 21.24 4.38
C SER A 122 7.76 22.23 3.42
N SER A 123 8.50 22.65 2.38
CA SER A 123 8.00 23.59 1.38
C SER A 123 6.82 23.05 0.57
N ALA A 124 6.82 21.73 0.31
CA ALA A 124 5.75 21.02 -0.38
C ALA A 124 4.56 20.65 0.53
N GLY A 125 4.68 20.79 1.84
CA GLY A 125 3.63 20.42 2.79
C GLY A 125 3.34 18.91 2.85
N CYS A 126 4.30 18.06 2.54
CA CYS A 126 4.11 16.59 2.41
C CYS A 126 3.50 15.96 3.67
N LYS A 127 3.94 16.40 4.86
CA LYS A 127 3.43 15.91 6.15
C LYS A 127 1.98 16.29 6.43
N GLY A 128 1.39 17.21 5.67
CA GLY A 128 -0.03 17.54 5.78
C GLY A 128 -0.95 16.36 5.43
N CYS A 129 -0.52 15.52 4.48
CA CYS A 129 -1.25 14.31 4.06
C CYS A 129 -0.55 13.04 4.56
N HIS A 130 0.78 12.93 4.41
CA HIS A 130 1.52 11.73 4.80
C HIS A 130 1.82 11.62 6.30
N LEU A 131 1.42 12.61 7.09
CA LEU A 131 1.54 12.71 8.56
C LEU A 131 2.98 12.75 9.08
N GLY A 132 3.13 12.95 10.39
CA GLY A 132 4.43 13.27 11.01
C GLY A 132 5.49 12.19 10.88
N ASN A 133 5.10 10.92 10.93
CA ASN A 133 5.98 9.76 10.81
C ASN A 133 5.91 9.12 9.41
N TRP A 134 5.39 9.82 8.43
CA TRP A 134 5.23 9.34 7.05
C TRP A 134 4.36 8.09 6.92
N GLN A 135 3.52 7.82 7.93
CA GLN A 135 2.67 6.63 8.01
C GLN A 135 1.42 6.75 7.14
N GLY A 136 1.06 7.97 6.73
CA GLY A 136 -0.19 8.22 6.02
C GLY A 136 -1.42 7.84 6.83
N ASP A 137 -2.56 7.81 6.17
CA ASP A 137 -3.86 7.52 6.76
C ASP A 137 -4.89 7.20 5.66
N SER A 138 -5.80 6.28 5.92
CA SER A 138 -6.92 5.97 5.04
C SER A 138 -6.48 5.67 3.60
N VAL A 139 -6.63 6.63 2.67
CA VAL A 139 -6.24 6.52 1.26
C VAL A 139 -4.87 7.13 0.95
N THR A 140 -4.28 7.82 1.91
CA THR A 140 -2.92 8.37 1.79
C THR A 140 -1.91 7.31 2.22
N PRO A 141 -0.94 6.93 1.37
CA PRO A 141 -0.06 5.82 1.68
C PRO A 141 0.95 6.14 2.78
N ARG A 142 1.32 5.11 3.54
CA ARG A 142 2.59 5.08 4.25
C ARG A 142 3.72 5.10 3.25
N ILE A 143 4.65 6.04 3.41
CA ILE A 143 5.84 6.22 2.57
C ILE A 143 7.15 6.10 3.37
N GLY A 144 7.11 6.27 4.69
CA GLY A 144 8.26 6.05 5.56
C GLY A 144 8.65 4.58 5.62
N GLY A 145 9.93 4.29 5.36
CA GLY A 145 10.47 2.94 5.29
C GLY A 145 10.11 2.15 4.03
N GLN A 146 9.45 2.76 3.04
CA GLN A 146 9.17 2.12 1.76
C GLN A 146 10.45 1.99 0.92
N GLY A 147 10.48 1.05 -0.04
CA GLY A 147 11.65 0.79 -0.90
C GLY A 147 12.16 2.03 -1.62
N LEU A 148 13.46 2.32 -1.51
CA LEU A 148 14.10 3.50 -2.09
C LEU A 148 13.84 3.62 -3.60
N SER A 149 14.08 2.54 -4.34
CA SER A 149 13.90 2.53 -5.80
C SER A 149 12.44 2.75 -6.18
N TYR A 150 11.51 2.09 -5.48
CA TYR A 150 10.08 2.29 -5.68
C TYR A 150 9.63 3.73 -5.38
N LEU A 151 10.12 4.33 -4.28
CA LEU A 151 9.81 5.73 -3.93
C LEU A 151 10.29 6.68 -5.02
N ARG A 152 11.56 6.55 -5.44
CA ARG A 152 12.17 7.40 -6.46
C ARG A 152 11.40 7.31 -7.78
N GLU A 153 11.18 6.09 -8.26
CA GLU A 153 10.46 5.85 -9.52
C GLU A 153 9.03 6.38 -9.45
N THR A 154 8.31 6.08 -8.37
CA THR A 154 6.92 6.54 -8.19
C THR A 154 6.80 8.06 -8.17
N MET A 155 7.71 8.76 -7.49
CA MET A 155 7.71 10.23 -7.47
C MET A 155 8.06 10.81 -8.84
N ALA A 156 9.03 10.22 -9.56
CA ALA A 156 9.37 10.62 -10.92
C ALA A 156 8.17 10.42 -11.86
N GLN A 157 7.51 9.29 -11.81
CA GLN A 157 6.32 9.00 -12.62
C GLN A 157 5.18 10.00 -12.38
N PHE A 158 4.96 10.44 -11.14
CA PHE A 158 4.00 11.51 -10.84
C PHE A 158 4.45 12.86 -11.42
N ARG A 159 5.72 13.23 -11.26
CA ARG A 159 6.28 14.47 -11.79
C ARG A 159 6.16 14.53 -13.31
N ASP A 160 6.48 13.45 -13.98
CA ASP A 160 6.50 13.37 -15.46
C ASP A 160 5.10 13.11 -16.04
N GLY A 161 4.10 12.91 -15.18
CA GLY A 161 2.72 12.67 -15.58
C GLY A 161 2.48 11.29 -16.19
N GLU A 162 3.39 10.35 -15.99
CA GLU A 162 3.20 8.93 -16.38
C GLU A 162 2.20 8.27 -15.43
N ARG A 163 2.32 8.53 -14.12
CA ARG A 163 1.34 8.14 -13.12
C ARG A 163 0.38 9.29 -12.85
N LYS A 164 -0.92 9.08 -13.15
CA LYS A 164 -1.96 10.15 -13.13
C LYS A 164 -3.10 9.89 -12.16
N ASN A 165 -3.12 8.75 -11.49
CA ASN A 165 -4.23 8.35 -10.63
C ASN A 165 -4.37 9.18 -9.33
N ASN A 166 -3.49 10.15 -9.10
CA ASN A 166 -3.63 11.18 -8.08
C ASN A 166 -3.20 12.55 -8.64
N PRO A 167 -4.15 13.39 -9.08
CA PRO A 167 -3.85 14.70 -9.67
C PRO A 167 -3.11 15.66 -8.72
N TRP A 168 -3.35 15.55 -7.40
CA TRP A 168 -2.66 16.37 -6.40
C TRP A 168 -1.18 16.05 -6.35
N MET A 169 -0.81 14.76 -6.39
CA MET A 169 0.59 14.35 -6.42
C MET A 169 1.28 14.77 -7.72
N VAL A 170 0.58 14.70 -8.86
CA VAL A 170 1.09 15.21 -10.14
C VAL A 170 1.37 16.70 -10.06
N ALA A 171 0.40 17.49 -9.61
CA ALA A 171 0.55 18.94 -9.50
C ALA A 171 1.68 19.33 -8.54
N LEU A 172 1.76 18.64 -7.40
CA LEU A 172 2.75 18.90 -6.37
C LEU A 172 4.18 18.61 -6.85
N LEU A 173 4.39 17.43 -7.47
CA LEU A 173 5.73 16.98 -7.83
C LEU A 173 6.27 17.60 -9.12
N LYS A 174 5.43 18.22 -9.94
CA LYS A 174 5.79 18.75 -11.27
C LYS A 174 6.98 19.72 -11.28
N THR A 175 7.21 20.43 -10.19
CA THR A 175 8.25 21.49 -10.10
C THR A 175 9.56 21.01 -9.49
N TYR A 176 9.61 19.77 -8.98
CA TYR A 176 10.79 19.24 -8.31
C TYR A 176 11.75 18.56 -9.28
N THR A 177 13.05 18.74 -9.02
CA THR A 177 14.13 18.19 -9.84
C THR A 177 14.40 16.70 -9.53
N ASP A 178 15.19 16.03 -10.36
CA ASP A 178 15.67 14.67 -10.06
C ASP A 178 16.49 14.60 -8.76
N ALA A 179 17.22 15.67 -8.43
CA ALA A 179 17.98 15.76 -7.20
C ALA A 179 17.03 15.81 -5.97
N ASP A 180 15.96 16.61 -6.05
CA ASP A 180 14.95 16.68 -4.99
C ASP A 180 14.26 15.34 -4.78
N ILE A 181 13.83 14.69 -5.85
CA ILE A 181 13.17 13.37 -5.82
C ILE A 181 14.10 12.32 -5.24
N THR A 182 15.39 12.33 -5.64
CA THR A 182 16.38 11.38 -5.14
C THR A 182 16.65 11.58 -3.66
N ALA A 183 16.79 12.83 -3.21
CA ALA A 183 16.97 13.15 -1.80
C ALA A 183 15.75 12.73 -0.97
N MET A 184 14.55 13.05 -1.44
CA MET A 184 13.29 12.64 -0.80
C MET A 184 13.16 11.13 -0.69
N ALA A 185 13.47 10.37 -1.77
CA ALA A 185 13.40 8.92 -1.76
C ALA A 185 14.39 8.32 -0.74
N SER A 186 15.63 8.82 -0.72
CA SER A 186 16.66 8.38 0.23
C SER A 186 16.25 8.67 1.68
N TYR A 187 15.74 9.85 1.94
CA TYR A 187 15.28 10.26 3.27
C TYR A 187 14.12 9.40 3.76
N LEU A 188 13.08 9.23 2.93
CA LEU A 188 11.88 8.46 3.27
C LEU A 188 12.16 6.96 3.46
N ALA A 189 13.06 6.40 2.66
CA ALA A 189 13.43 4.99 2.76
C ALA A 189 14.10 4.64 4.09
N GLY A 190 14.84 5.57 4.68
CA GLY A 190 15.54 5.41 5.96
C GLY A 190 14.74 5.80 7.22
N GLN A 191 13.40 6.04 7.11
CA GLN A 191 12.53 6.42 8.26
C GLN A 191 12.03 5.23 9.05
#